data_b4a4bb1261aa1e03e75ae99a5952d34e
#
_entry.id   b4a4bb1261aa1e03e75ae99a5952d34e
#
_cell.length_a   1.000
_cell.length_b   1.000
_cell.length_c   1.000
_cell.angle_alpha   90.00
_cell.angle_beta   90.00
_cell.angle_gamma   90.00
#
_symmetry.space_group_name_H-M   'P 1'
#
loop_
_entity.id
_entity.type
_entity.pdbx_description
1 polymer ?
#
loop_
_entity_poly.entity_id
_entity_poly.type
_entity_poly.pdbx_seq_one_letter_code
_entity_poly.pdbx_strand_id
1 'polypeptide(L)'
;EELTAAVGILSPFGSVHSYVCDVGDRAQVGQMIASIEADLGSVDVLVTVAGVIQVGPAQSVTLEHFDEAISTMLWGPVQLAWAVLPGMRERGKGRIGTVASIGGTVAPPHLLPYATAKFAAVGFSEGLSAELSGTGVTSTTVIPGLMRTGSHERALFTGDAAQEYAWFAPAASLPMLSMGAHRAAAKIVDGVLAGRPHVGLTPLTHVGMRVHGLAPSTTVRALGLVNRLLPSAPTEPAPATISGRAAAVALNSRIVAGLTALGSRAARRYNQRTG
;
A
#
# COMPACT_ATOMS: atom_id res chain seq x y z
N GLU A 1 10.29 8.18 -16.91
CA GLU A 1 9.19 7.82 -17.84
C GLU A 1 7.82 7.77 -17.15
N GLU A 2 7.64 7.01 -16.05
CA GLU A 2 6.35 6.91 -15.34
C GLU A 2 5.82 8.26 -14.85
N LEU A 3 6.69 9.09 -14.25
CA LEU A 3 6.32 10.42 -13.76
C LEU A 3 5.94 11.35 -14.92
N THR A 4 6.68 11.33 -16.01
CA THR A 4 6.37 12.13 -17.21
C THR A 4 5.02 11.75 -17.80
N ALA A 5 4.72 10.45 -17.90
CA ALA A 5 3.42 9.97 -18.34
C ALA A 5 2.30 10.38 -17.38
N ALA A 6 2.54 10.30 -16.06
CA ALA A 6 1.57 10.73 -15.05
C ALA A 6 1.26 12.23 -15.14
N VAL A 7 2.27 13.09 -15.31
CA VAL A 7 2.08 14.52 -15.54
C VAL A 7 1.22 14.78 -16.77
N GLY A 8 1.49 14.09 -17.89
CA GLY A 8 0.70 14.25 -19.12
C GLY A 8 -0.77 13.84 -18.95
N ILE A 9 -1.05 12.79 -18.15
CA ILE A 9 -2.41 12.34 -17.87
C ILE A 9 -3.17 13.31 -16.95
N LEU A 10 -2.48 13.93 -16.00
CA LEU A 10 -3.11 14.73 -14.93
C LEU A 10 -3.17 16.21 -15.23
N SER A 11 -2.26 16.74 -16.06
CA SER A 11 -2.19 18.19 -16.38
C SER A 11 -3.49 18.81 -16.92
N PRO A 12 -4.40 18.09 -17.62
CA PRO A 12 -5.70 18.64 -18.00
C PRO A 12 -6.63 18.97 -16.82
N PHE A 13 -6.34 18.45 -15.62
CA PHE A 13 -7.16 18.63 -14.42
C PHE A 13 -6.63 19.70 -13.46
N GLY A 14 -5.41 20.17 -13.66
CA GLY A 14 -4.80 21.18 -12.80
C GLY A 14 -3.28 21.28 -12.98
N SER A 15 -2.64 22.15 -12.19
CA SER A 15 -1.18 22.24 -12.15
C SER A 15 -0.60 20.98 -11.52
N VAL A 16 0.34 20.31 -12.19
CA VAL A 16 0.96 19.07 -11.76
C VAL A 16 2.47 19.20 -11.85
N HIS A 17 3.14 18.94 -10.74
CA HIS A 17 4.58 18.91 -10.63
C HIS A 17 5.03 17.52 -10.19
N SER A 18 6.18 17.06 -10.66
CA SER A 18 6.71 15.75 -10.31
C SER A 18 8.14 15.86 -9.81
N TYR A 19 8.42 15.14 -8.74
CA TYR A 19 9.74 15.08 -8.12
C TYR A 19 10.14 13.60 -7.96
N VAL A 20 11.37 13.26 -8.33
CA VAL A 20 11.93 11.94 -8.11
C VAL A 20 12.46 11.85 -6.69
N CYS A 21 11.98 10.88 -5.91
CA CYS A 21 12.40 10.71 -4.53
C CYS A 21 12.23 9.24 -4.10
N ASP A 22 13.25 8.68 -3.50
CA ASP A 22 13.09 7.49 -2.68
C ASP A 22 12.59 7.93 -1.30
N VAL A 23 11.34 7.56 -0.98
CA VAL A 23 10.71 7.94 0.29
C VAL A 23 11.37 7.26 1.49
N GLY A 24 12.14 6.19 1.30
CA GLY A 24 12.95 5.55 2.31
C GLY A 24 14.23 6.34 2.65
N ASP A 25 14.67 7.23 1.77
CA ASP A 25 15.85 8.07 1.96
C ASP A 25 15.48 9.42 2.58
N ARG A 26 15.88 9.62 3.83
CA ARG A 26 15.59 10.84 4.59
C ARG A 26 16.15 12.11 3.94
N ALA A 27 17.32 12.03 3.31
CA ALA A 27 17.95 13.20 2.71
C ALA A 27 17.18 13.61 1.44
N GLN A 28 16.81 12.65 0.60
CA GLN A 28 15.98 12.90 -0.59
C GLN A 28 14.61 13.47 -0.21
N VAL A 29 13.94 12.92 0.82
CA VAL A 29 12.66 13.45 1.31
C VAL A 29 12.81 14.92 1.73
N GLY A 30 13.83 15.23 2.53
CA GLY A 30 14.08 16.62 2.97
C GLY A 30 14.31 17.57 1.79
N GLN A 31 15.12 17.18 0.81
CA GLN A 31 15.39 17.98 -0.39
C GLN A 31 14.13 18.16 -1.24
N MET A 32 13.34 17.09 -1.43
CA MET A 32 12.09 17.15 -2.19
C MET A 32 11.09 18.11 -1.56
N ILE A 33 10.86 18.03 -0.26
CA ILE A 33 9.92 18.93 0.43
C ILE A 33 10.41 20.38 0.37
N ALA A 34 11.70 20.62 0.58
CA ALA A 34 12.26 21.97 0.44
C ALA A 34 12.07 22.54 -0.98
N SER A 35 12.26 21.73 -2.02
CA SER A 35 12.00 22.13 -3.40
C SER A 35 10.51 22.42 -3.64
N ILE A 36 9.61 21.58 -3.14
CA ILE A 36 8.16 21.79 -3.25
C ILE A 36 7.75 23.10 -2.58
N GLU A 37 8.26 23.36 -1.38
CA GLU A 37 7.91 24.59 -0.65
C GLU A 37 8.49 25.85 -1.31
N ALA A 38 9.67 25.77 -1.93
CA ALA A 38 10.26 26.85 -2.68
C ALA A 38 9.49 27.14 -3.99
N ASP A 39 9.06 26.10 -4.71
CA ASP A 39 8.42 26.24 -6.01
C ASP A 39 6.92 26.56 -5.90
N LEU A 40 6.23 25.98 -4.92
CA LEU A 40 4.77 25.94 -4.87
C LEU A 40 4.18 26.50 -3.56
N GLY A 41 5.02 26.78 -2.58
CA GLY A 41 4.58 27.18 -1.23
C GLY A 41 4.28 25.98 -0.33
N SER A 42 3.72 26.27 0.83
CA SER A 42 3.56 25.28 1.90
C SER A 42 2.60 24.14 1.57
N VAL A 43 2.92 22.94 2.04
CA VAL A 43 2.10 21.76 1.87
C VAL A 43 0.88 21.82 2.80
N ASP A 44 -0.33 21.83 2.25
CA ASP A 44 -1.60 21.79 3.01
C ASP A 44 -2.11 20.36 3.21
N VAL A 45 -1.85 19.47 2.25
CA VAL A 45 -2.32 18.08 2.27
C VAL A 45 -1.19 17.15 1.84
N LEU A 46 -0.87 16.18 2.69
CA LEU A 46 0.06 15.09 2.40
C LEU A 46 -0.72 13.76 2.34
N VAL A 47 -0.56 12.99 1.27
CA VAL A 47 -1.09 11.62 1.19
C VAL A 47 0.04 10.66 0.81
N THR A 48 0.41 9.77 1.72
CA THR A 48 1.45 8.76 1.49
C THR A 48 0.85 7.47 0.95
N VAL A 49 1.29 7.04 -0.23
CA VAL A 49 0.73 5.88 -0.96
C VAL A 49 1.80 4.89 -1.37
N ALA A 50 3.07 5.30 -1.38
CA ALA A 50 4.18 4.43 -1.76
C ALA A 50 4.15 3.10 -0.99
N GLY A 51 4.44 2.00 -1.68
CA GLY A 51 4.44 0.69 -1.04
C GLY A 51 4.91 -0.42 -1.96
N VAL A 52 5.49 -1.45 -1.36
CA VAL A 52 5.93 -2.68 -2.00
C VAL A 52 5.11 -3.84 -1.46
N ILE A 53 4.78 -4.80 -2.31
CA ILE A 53 4.05 -6.01 -1.90
C ILE A 53 4.97 -7.20 -2.19
N GLN A 54 5.36 -7.90 -1.14
CA GLN A 54 6.15 -9.14 -1.23
C GLN A 54 5.28 -10.29 -0.77
N VAL A 55 5.18 -11.33 -1.61
CA VAL A 55 4.31 -12.49 -1.42
C VAL A 55 5.17 -13.75 -1.45
N GLY A 56 5.03 -14.57 -0.43
CA GLY A 56 5.71 -15.86 -0.33
C GLY A 56 5.73 -16.43 1.08
N PRO A 57 5.99 -17.73 1.23
CA PRO A 57 6.05 -18.39 2.51
C PRO A 57 7.24 -17.87 3.34
N ALA A 58 7.10 -17.87 4.66
CA ALA A 58 8.10 -17.32 5.59
C ALA A 58 9.52 -17.90 5.37
N GLN A 59 9.63 -19.15 4.93
CA GLN A 59 10.91 -19.81 4.65
C GLN A 59 11.64 -19.25 3.43
N SER A 60 10.93 -18.57 2.53
CA SER A 60 11.48 -17.93 1.32
C SER A 60 11.65 -16.41 1.48
N VAL A 61 11.26 -15.86 2.62
CA VAL A 61 11.40 -14.43 2.93
C VAL A 61 12.76 -14.20 3.59
N THR A 62 13.44 -13.11 3.24
CA THR A 62 14.72 -12.69 3.81
C THR A 62 14.59 -11.41 4.63
N LEU A 63 15.62 -11.03 5.38
CA LEU A 63 15.63 -9.79 6.16
C LEU A 63 15.58 -8.55 5.24
N GLU A 64 16.18 -8.62 4.06
CA GLU A 64 16.16 -7.54 3.07
C GLU A 64 14.73 -7.24 2.60
N HIS A 65 13.85 -8.24 2.53
CA HIS A 65 12.43 -8.02 2.25
C HIS A 65 11.74 -7.21 3.36
N PHE A 66 12.13 -7.42 4.63
CA PHE A 66 11.62 -6.59 5.73
C PHE A 66 12.20 -5.18 5.68
N ASP A 67 13.50 -5.04 5.42
CA ASP A 67 14.15 -3.73 5.33
C ASP A 67 13.51 -2.87 4.24
N GLU A 68 13.29 -3.42 3.04
CA GLU A 68 12.61 -2.73 1.94
C GLU A 68 11.18 -2.33 2.30
N ALA A 69 10.40 -3.27 2.88
CA ALA A 69 9.03 -3.03 3.27
C ALA A 69 8.93 -1.94 4.35
N ILE A 70 9.76 -2.00 5.37
CA ILE A 70 9.81 -1.05 6.49
C ILE A 70 10.32 0.31 6.02
N SER A 71 11.37 0.35 5.20
CA SER A 71 11.91 1.59 4.63
C SER A 71 10.82 2.34 3.84
N THR A 72 10.13 1.65 2.95
CA THR A 72 9.15 2.29 2.07
C THR A 72 7.83 2.60 2.80
N MET A 73 7.29 1.66 3.58
CA MET A 73 5.90 1.75 4.07
C MET A 73 5.77 2.21 5.52
N LEU A 74 6.86 2.28 6.29
CA LEU A 74 6.90 2.90 7.61
C LEU A 74 7.74 4.18 7.57
N TRP A 75 9.04 4.08 7.26
CA TRP A 75 9.91 5.25 7.28
C TRP A 75 9.52 6.30 6.26
N GLY A 76 9.05 5.91 5.06
CA GLY A 76 8.52 6.87 4.08
C GLY A 76 7.43 7.78 4.64
N PRO A 77 6.30 7.25 5.13
CA PRO A 77 5.26 8.06 5.79
C PRO A 77 5.76 8.87 6.98
N VAL A 78 6.61 8.31 7.83
CA VAL A 78 7.19 9.03 8.99
C VAL A 78 8.01 10.23 8.55
N GLN A 79 8.94 10.02 7.63
CA GLN A 79 9.84 11.08 7.14
C GLN A 79 9.10 12.20 6.44
N LEU A 80 8.13 11.85 5.56
CA LEU A 80 7.29 12.83 4.86
C LEU A 80 6.44 13.63 5.85
N ALA A 81 5.80 12.97 6.81
CA ALA A 81 5.00 13.67 7.82
C ALA A 81 5.87 14.60 8.67
N TRP A 82 7.04 14.16 9.14
CA TRP A 82 7.98 14.98 9.92
C TRP A 82 8.51 16.18 9.16
N ALA A 83 8.68 16.07 7.84
CA ALA A 83 9.14 17.17 7.02
C ALA A 83 8.08 18.28 6.86
N VAL A 84 6.79 17.93 6.75
CA VAL A 84 5.72 18.95 6.53
C VAL A 84 5.04 19.41 7.83
N LEU A 85 5.12 18.62 8.90
CA LEU A 85 4.39 18.86 10.15
C LEU A 85 4.73 20.19 10.82
N PRO A 86 5.99 20.66 10.90
CA PRO A 86 6.31 21.95 11.50
C PRO A 86 5.54 23.11 10.86
N GLY A 87 5.56 23.22 9.54
CA GLY A 87 4.82 24.27 8.82
C GLY A 87 3.31 24.14 8.94
N MET A 88 2.76 22.92 8.96
CA MET A 88 1.33 22.70 9.21
C MET A 88 0.92 23.13 10.63
N ARG A 89 1.74 22.85 11.65
CA ARG A 89 1.48 23.25 13.04
C ARG A 89 1.56 24.78 13.22
N GLU A 90 2.53 25.42 12.61
CA GLU A 90 2.67 26.87 12.65
C GLU A 90 1.44 27.59 12.07
N ARG A 91 0.90 27.06 10.99
CA ARG A 91 -0.32 27.59 10.35
C ARG A 91 -1.62 27.15 11.06
N GLY A 92 -1.57 26.22 12.02
CA GLY A 92 -2.74 25.63 12.65
C GLY A 92 -3.65 24.88 11.67
N LYS A 93 -3.12 24.42 10.53
CA LYS A 93 -3.89 23.81 9.45
C LYS A 93 -3.04 22.81 8.66
N GLY A 94 -3.56 21.59 8.47
CA GLY A 94 -2.92 20.56 7.65
C GLY A 94 -3.71 19.26 7.65
N ARG A 95 -3.53 18.46 6.60
CA ARG A 95 -4.16 17.15 6.44
C ARG A 95 -3.11 16.13 6.05
N ILE A 96 -2.97 15.07 6.85
CA ILE A 96 -2.03 13.97 6.56
C ILE A 96 -2.84 12.70 6.39
N GLY A 97 -2.69 12.01 5.27
CA GLY A 97 -3.31 10.73 4.98
C GLY A 97 -2.25 9.63 4.82
N THR A 98 -2.29 8.59 5.63
CA THR A 98 -1.40 7.44 5.50
C THR A 98 -2.19 6.25 4.95
N VAL A 99 -1.87 5.84 3.72
CA VAL A 99 -2.50 4.67 3.10
C VAL A 99 -1.83 3.39 3.60
N ALA A 100 -2.43 2.84 4.66
CA ALA A 100 -2.05 1.55 5.23
C ALA A 100 -2.68 0.38 4.43
N SER A 101 -3.30 -0.58 5.09
CA SER A 101 -3.99 -1.75 4.50
C SER A 101 -4.78 -2.49 5.57
N ILE A 102 -5.74 -3.32 5.15
CA ILE A 102 -6.27 -4.39 6.01
C ILE A 102 -5.15 -5.30 6.53
N GLY A 103 -4.08 -5.49 5.75
CA GLY A 103 -2.87 -6.18 6.17
C GLY A 103 -2.10 -5.49 7.29
N GLY A 104 -2.44 -4.25 7.66
CA GLY A 104 -1.94 -3.55 8.84
C GLY A 104 -2.82 -3.72 10.09
N THR A 105 -3.90 -4.49 10.00
CA THR A 105 -4.80 -4.80 11.12
C THR A 105 -5.07 -6.30 11.26
N VAL A 106 -4.93 -7.05 10.18
CA VAL A 106 -5.00 -8.51 10.14
C VAL A 106 -3.82 -8.99 9.31
N ALA A 107 -2.93 -9.80 9.85
CA ALA A 107 -1.74 -10.29 9.16
C ALA A 107 -2.04 -11.57 8.35
N PRO A 108 -2.30 -11.49 7.03
CA PRO A 108 -2.53 -12.68 6.24
C PRO A 108 -1.21 -13.45 6.05
N PRO A 109 -1.24 -14.79 5.99
CA PRO A 109 -0.05 -15.59 5.71
C PRO A 109 0.52 -15.24 4.33
N HIS A 110 1.78 -15.55 4.10
CA HIS A 110 2.57 -15.26 2.90
C HIS A 110 2.77 -13.76 2.57
N LEU A 111 2.39 -12.87 3.48
CA LEU A 111 2.58 -11.41 3.36
C LEU A 111 3.33 -10.82 4.56
N LEU A 112 4.26 -11.58 5.15
CA LEU A 112 4.83 -11.24 6.46
C LEU A 112 5.58 -9.89 6.48
N PRO A 113 6.52 -9.56 5.56
CA PRO A 113 7.18 -8.25 5.53
C PRO A 113 6.17 -7.11 5.29
N TYR A 114 5.27 -7.31 4.35
CA TYR A 114 4.21 -6.35 4.05
C TYR A 114 3.32 -6.06 5.26
N ALA A 115 2.81 -7.10 5.92
CA ALA A 115 1.95 -6.96 7.09
C ALA A 115 2.69 -6.26 8.24
N THR A 116 3.95 -6.62 8.51
CA THR A 116 4.79 -5.99 9.53
C THR A 116 4.88 -4.48 9.31
N ALA A 117 5.23 -4.05 8.10
CA ALA A 117 5.35 -2.62 7.77
C ALA A 117 3.99 -1.89 7.82
N LYS A 118 2.91 -2.54 7.38
CA LYS A 118 1.56 -1.94 7.40
C LYS A 118 0.97 -1.84 8.81
N PHE A 119 1.24 -2.79 9.72
CA PHE A 119 0.90 -2.65 11.15
C PHE A 119 1.64 -1.46 11.77
N ALA A 120 2.93 -1.32 11.49
CA ALA A 120 3.71 -0.18 11.96
C ALA A 120 3.17 1.15 11.43
N ALA A 121 2.78 1.22 10.15
CA ALA A 121 2.17 2.40 9.54
C ALA A 121 0.80 2.75 10.15
N VAL A 122 -0.01 1.76 10.53
CA VAL A 122 -1.27 1.98 11.27
C VAL A 122 -0.96 2.59 12.62
N GLY A 123 -0.07 1.98 13.42
CA GLY A 123 0.31 2.49 14.73
C GLY A 123 0.87 3.91 14.69
N PHE A 124 1.72 4.20 13.70
CA PHE A 124 2.24 5.55 13.46
C PHE A 124 1.11 6.55 13.19
N SER A 125 0.23 6.23 12.23
CA SER A 125 -0.83 7.15 11.80
C SER A 125 -1.88 7.41 12.90
N GLU A 126 -2.25 6.38 13.65
CA GLU A 126 -3.17 6.51 14.79
C GLU A 126 -2.55 7.31 15.94
N GLY A 127 -1.31 7.00 16.31
CA GLY A 127 -0.57 7.75 17.32
C GLY A 127 -0.43 9.23 16.93
N LEU A 128 -0.05 9.50 15.69
CA LEU A 128 0.04 10.87 15.18
C LEU A 128 -1.33 11.58 15.21
N SER A 129 -2.42 10.88 14.90
CA SER A 129 -3.77 11.44 14.99
C SER A 129 -4.13 11.89 16.41
N ALA A 130 -3.76 11.09 17.42
CA ALA A 130 -3.98 11.42 18.83
C ALA A 130 -3.13 12.63 19.26
N GLU A 131 -1.84 12.64 18.91
CA GLU A 131 -0.89 13.72 19.24
C GLU A 131 -1.26 15.07 18.59
N LEU A 132 -1.97 15.06 17.46
CA LEU A 132 -2.39 16.26 16.74
C LEU A 132 -3.74 16.83 17.22
N SER A 133 -4.37 16.20 18.19
CA SER A 133 -5.66 16.68 18.71
C SER A 133 -5.59 18.13 19.18
N GLY A 134 -6.53 18.96 18.71
CA GLY A 134 -6.60 20.38 19.07
C GLY A 134 -5.62 21.30 18.34
N THR A 135 -4.72 20.79 17.49
CA THR A 135 -3.72 21.62 16.77
C THR A 135 -4.22 22.21 15.45
N GLY A 136 -5.40 21.83 14.97
CA GLY A 136 -5.89 22.16 13.62
C GLY A 136 -5.33 21.28 12.50
N VAL A 137 -4.31 20.48 12.78
CA VAL A 137 -3.76 19.47 11.86
C VAL A 137 -4.39 18.11 12.17
N THR A 138 -4.67 17.31 11.13
CA THR A 138 -5.25 15.97 11.31
C THR A 138 -4.42 14.89 10.61
N SER A 139 -4.35 13.71 11.21
CA SER A 139 -3.82 12.49 10.58
C SER A 139 -4.94 11.48 10.38
N THR A 140 -5.04 10.96 9.16
CA THR A 140 -6.06 9.98 8.73
C THR A 140 -5.40 8.66 8.41
N THR A 141 -5.77 7.61 9.14
CA THR A 141 -5.37 6.23 8.83
C THR A 141 -6.32 5.64 7.80
N VAL A 142 -5.82 5.42 6.59
CA VAL A 142 -6.61 4.81 5.51
C VAL A 142 -6.35 3.31 5.48
N ILE A 143 -7.41 2.53 5.59
CA ILE A 143 -7.34 1.05 5.63
C ILE A 143 -8.11 0.47 4.45
N PRO A 144 -7.46 0.36 3.27
CA PRO A 144 -8.04 -0.33 2.13
C PRO A 144 -8.05 -1.83 2.35
N GLY A 145 -9.09 -2.49 1.80
CA GLY A 145 -9.01 -3.88 1.41
C GLY A 145 -8.30 -4.01 0.06
N LEU A 146 -8.54 -5.11 -0.64
CA LEU A 146 -7.99 -5.30 -1.97
C LEU A 146 -8.57 -4.26 -2.95
N MET A 147 -7.72 -3.74 -3.84
CA MET A 147 -8.08 -2.74 -4.84
C MET A 147 -7.63 -3.17 -6.24
N ARG A 148 -8.48 -2.93 -7.23
CA ARG A 148 -8.14 -3.15 -8.63
C ARG A 148 -7.30 -1.99 -9.15
N THR A 149 -6.00 -2.05 -8.92
CA THR A 149 -5.02 -1.05 -9.34
C THR A 149 -3.99 -1.61 -10.34
N GLY A 150 -3.91 -2.93 -10.46
CA GLY A 150 -2.80 -3.59 -11.17
C GLY A 150 -1.62 -3.95 -10.26
N SER A 151 -1.73 -3.70 -8.97
CA SER A 151 -0.68 -3.98 -7.99
C SER A 151 -0.18 -5.44 -8.01
N HIS A 152 -1.06 -6.40 -8.37
CA HIS A 152 -0.68 -7.81 -8.52
C HIS A 152 0.36 -8.05 -9.63
N GLU A 153 0.46 -7.17 -10.63
CA GLU A 153 1.49 -7.27 -11.68
C GLU A 153 2.87 -6.75 -11.22
N ARG A 154 2.86 -5.81 -10.27
CA ARG A 154 4.07 -5.20 -9.69
C ARG A 154 4.50 -5.87 -8.37
N ALA A 155 3.61 -6.61 -7.72
CA ALA A 155 3.95 -7.37 -6.54
C ALA A 155 5.13 -8.32 -6.82
N LEU A 156 5.95 -8.53 -5.82
CA LEU A 156 7.13 -9.38 -5.88
C LEU A 156 6.79 -10.73 -5.25
N PHE A 157 7.15 -11.81 -5.93
CA PHE A 157 6.83 -13.16 -5.52
C PHE A 157 8.11 -13.97 -5.28
N THR A 158 8.16 -14.67 -4.15
CA THR A 158 9.26 -15.57 -3.79
C THR A 158 8.71 -16.96 -3.42
N GLY A 159 9.57 -17.97 -3.35
CA GLY A 159 9.14 -19.35 -3.20
C GLY A 159 8.66 -19.93 -4.54
N ASP A 160 7.54 -20.65 -4.58
CA ASP A 160 6.87 -21.01 -5.83
C ASP A 160 6.06 -19.80 -6.33
N ALA A 161 6.74 -18.88 -6.96
CA ALA A 161 6.18 -17.60 -7.40
C ALA A 161 4.95 -17.76 -8.32
N ALA A 162 4.89 -18.82 -9.12
CA ALA A 162 3.76 -19.09 -10.01
C ALA A 162 2.51 -19.47 -9.21
N GLN A 163 2.66 -20.36 -8.23
CA GLN A 163 1.56 -20.77 -7.35
C GLN A 163 1.16 -19.63 -6.40
N GLU A 164 2.12 -18.86 -5.88
CA GLU A 164 1.84 -17.66 -5.07
C GLU A 164 1.00 -16.64 -5.86
N TYR A 165 1.34 -16.40 -7.11
CA TYR A 165 0.56 -15.55 -8.00
C TYR A 165 -0.85 -16.10 -8.25
N ALA A 166 -1.00 -17.42 -8.35
CA ALA A 166 -2.27 -18.07 -8.67
C ALA A 166 -3.37 -17.82 -7.64
N TRP A 167 -3.03 -17.69 -6.35
CA TRP A 167 -4.02 -17.36 -5.32
C TRP A 167 -4.14 -15.84 -5.07
N PHE A 168 -3.01 -15.10 -5.12
CA PHE A 168 -2.99 -13.68 -4.77
C PHE A 168 -3.65 -12.80 -5.84
N ALA A 169 -3.30 -12.99 -7.11
CA ALA A 169 -3.73 -12.09 -8.18
C ALA A 169 -5.25 -12.13 -8.45
N PRO A 170 -5.95 -13.28 -8.45
CA PRO A 170 -7.40 -13.30 -8.53
C PRO A 170 -8.09 -12.55 -7.40
N ALA A 171 -7.63 -12.70 -6.15
CA ALA A 171 -8.19 -11.99 -5.01
C ALA A 171 -8.12 -10.46 -5.20
N ALA A 172 -7.00 -9.95 -5.72
CA ALA A 172 -6.81 -8.53 -6.03
C ALA A 172 -7.61 -8.01 -7.23
N SER A 173 -8.22 -8.91 -8.02
CA SER A 173 -8.87 -8.57 -9.30
C SER A 173 -10.39 -8.76 -9.30
N LEU A 174 -10.93 -9.69 -8.49
CA LEU A 174 -12.35 -10.03 -8.48
C LEU A 174 -13.21 -8.92 -7.83
N PRO A 175 -14.32 -8.50 -8.47
CA PRO A 175 -15.14 -7.36 -8.01
C PRO A 175 -15.74 -7.52 -6.62
N MET A 176 -16.07 -8.73 -6.21
CA MET A 176 -16.65 -9.00 -4.87
C MET A 176 -15.62 -8.85 -3.75
N LEU A 177 -14.33 -9.10 -4.04
CA LEU A 177 -13.24 -9.05 -3.07
C LEU A 177 -12.48 -7.72 -3.12
N SER A 178 -12.50 -7.02 -4.26
CA SER A 178 -11.71 -5.82 -4.49
C SER A 178 -12.54 -4.62 -4.94
N MET A 179 -12.14 -3.43 -4.50
CA MET A 179 -12.74 -2.16 -4.89
C MET A 179 -12.07 -1.59 -6.14
N GLY A 180 -12.81 -0.87 -6.99
CA GLY A 180 -12.23 -0.12 -8.11
C GLY A 180 -11.40 1.06 -7.61
N ALA A 181 -10.21 1.29 -8.22
CA ALA A 181 -9.25 2.29 -7.79
C ALA A 181 -9.82 3.72 -7.71
N HIS A 182 -10.59 4.16 -8.71
CA HIS A 182 -11.19 5.49 -8.72
C HIS A 182 -12.12 5.73 -7.53
N ARG A 183 -12.99 4.75 -7.20
CA ARG A 183 -13.89 4.85 -6.03
C ARG A 183 -13.09 4.84 -4.72
N ALA A 184 -12.00 4.06 -4.65
CA ALA A 184 -11.12 4.03 -3.51
C ALA A 184 -10.45 5.39 -3.32
N ALA A 185 -9.86 5.96 -4.37
CA ALA A 185 -9.21 7.26 -4.34
C ALA A 185 -10.16 8.39 -3.89
N ALA A 186 -11.38 8.45 -4.43
CA ALA A 186 -12.38 9.44 -4.01
C ALA A 186 -12.66 9.35 -2.49
N LYS A 187 -12.91 8.14 -1.97
CA LYS A 187 -13.16 7.95 -0.54
C LYS A 187 -11.95 8.30 0.33
N ILE A 188 -10.73 8.04 -0.15
CA ILE A 188 -9.49 8.42 0.55
C ILE A 188 -9.39 9.93 0.64
N VAL A 189 -9.50 10.62 -0.49
CA VAL A 189 -9.43 12.09 -0.56
C VAL A 189 -10.49 12.73 0.33
N ASP A 190 -11.76 12.33 0.17
CA ASP A 190 -12.86 12.84 1.00
C ASP A 190 -12.62 12.63 2.50
N GLY A 191 -12.10 11.46 2.88
CA GLY A 191 -11.81 11.15 4.27
C GLY A 191 -10.66 11.97 4.85
N VAL A 192 -9.58 12.12 4.09
CA VAL A 192 -8.40 12.93 4.48
C VAL A 192 -8.77 14.41 4.59
N LEU A 193 -9.45 14.95 3.58
CA LEU A 193 -9.88 16.36 3.59
C LEU A 193 -10.86 16.67 4.73
N ALA A 194 -11.73 15.72 5.06
CA ALA A 194 -12.64 15.83 6.20
C ALA A 194 -11.95 15.62 7.57
N GLY A 195 -10.66 15.29 7.61
CA GLY A 195 -9.91 15.07 8.84
C GLY A 195 -10.40 13.84 9.64
N ARG A 196 -10.96 12.83 8.97
CA ARG A 196 -11.44 11.62 9.65
C ARG A 196 -10.26 10.83 10.22
N PRO A 197 -10.28 10.39 11.48
CA PRO A 197 -9.17 9.61 12.04
C PRO A 197 -8.98 8.26 11.32
N HIS A 198 -10.08 7.65 10.84
CA HIS A 198 -10.05 6.36 10.14
C HIS A 198 -10.91 6.36 8.87
N VAL A 199 -10.40 5.74 7.79
CA VAL A 199 -11.12 5.52 6.53
C VAL A 199 -10.98 4.07 6.09
N GLY A 200 -11.94 3.22 6.46
CA GLY A 200 -12.08 1.86 5.93
C GLY A 200 -12.80 1.87 4.58
N LEU A 201 -12.25 1.17 3.57
CA LEU A 201 -12.78 1.29 2.21
C LEU A 201 -13.84 0.26 1.84
N THR A 202 -13.77 -0.95 2.42
CA THR A 202 -14.72 -2.03 2.08
C THR A 202 -15.42 -2.58 3.32
N PRO A 203 -16.63 -3.14 3.19
CA PRO A 203 -17.29 -3.84 4.31
C PRO A 203 -16.42 -4.95 4.91
N LEU A 204 -15.72 -5.70 4.06
CA LEU A 204 -14.82 -6.77 4.51
C LEU A 204 -13.68 -6.24 5.39
N THR A 205 -13.14 -5.07 5.07
CA THR A 205 -12.14 -4.39 5.90
C THR A 205 -12.71 -4.08 7.29
N HIS A 206 -13.91 -3.52 7.36
CA HIS A 206 -14.55 -3.21 8.64
C HIS A 206 -14.84 -4.45 9.48
N VAL A 207 -15.27 -5.54 8.85
CA VAL A 207 -15.51 -6.83 9.54
C VAL A 207 -14.19 -7.40 10.03
N GLY A 208 -13.16 -7.48 9.16
CA GLY A 208 -11.85 -8.03 9.52
C GLY A 208 -11.20 -7.31 10.70
N MET A 209 -11.22 -5.97 10.69
CA MET A 209 -10.70 -5.16 11.80
C MET A 209 -11.42 -5.47 13.13
N ARG A 210 -12.76 -5.53 13.11
CA ARG A 210 -13.56 -5.79 14.33
C ARG A 210 -13.36 -7.22 14.84
N VAL A 211 -13.36 -8.20 13.95
CA VAL A 211 -13.14 -9.61 14.32
C VAL A 211 -11.76 -9.79 14.93
N HIS A 212 -10.72 -9.21 14.31
CA HIS A 212 -9.37 -9.27 14.88
C HIS A 212 -9.28 -8.53 16.22
N GLY A 213 -9.85 -7.34 16.33
CA GLY A 213 -9.83 -6.55 17.57
C GLY A 213 -10.54 -7.24 18.74
N LEU A 214 -11.65 -7.95 18.48
CA LEU A 214 -12.41 -8.68 19.50
C LEU A 214 -11.85 -10.06 19.83
N ALA A 215 -11.27 -10.76 18.84
CA ALA A 215 -10.82 -12.13 18.96
C ALA A 215 -9.47 -12.37 18.26
N PRO A 216 -8.36 -11.71 18.67
CA PRO A 216 -7.08 -11.77 17.97
C PRO A 216 -6.53 -13.20 17.91
N SER A 217 -6.55 -13.95 19.00
CA SER A 217 -6.05 -15.34 19.04
C SER A 217 -6.84 -16.27 18.11
N THR A 218 -8.15 -16.09 18.02
CA THR A 218 -9.01 -16.89 17.13
C THR A 218 -8.72 -16.55 15.68
N THR A 219 -8.56 -15.27 15.36
CA THR A 219 -8.20 -14.80 14.01
C THR A 219 -6.85 -15.39 13.58
N VAL A 220 -5.83 -15.32 14.43
CA VAL A 220 -4.51 -15.89 14.11
C VAL A 220 -4.58 -17.40 13.90
N ARG A 221 -5.33 -18.15 14.72
CA ARG A 221 -5.54 -19.60 14.52
C ARG A 221 -6.25 -19.90 13.21
N ALA A 222 -7.28 -19.13 12.85
CA ALA A 222 -7.98 -19.27 11.59
C ALA A 222 -7.07 -19.00 10.38
N LEU A 223 -6.24 -17.95 10.46
CA LEU A 223 -5.24 -17.67 9.43
C LEU A 223 -4.18 -18.76 9.34
N GLY A 224 -3.80 -19.39 10.45
CA GLY A 224 -2.93 -20.57 10.47
C GLY A 224 -3.55 -21.79 9.74
N LEU A 225 -4.89 -21.95 9.79
CA LEU A 225 -5.58 -22.96 8.97
C LEU A 225 -5.56 -22.59 7.49
N VAL A 226 -5.79 -21.32 7.16
CA VAL A 226 -5.68 -20.81 5.77
C VAL A 226 -4.28 -21.06 5.22
N ASN A 227 -3.23 -20.81 6.02
CA ASN A 227 -1.84 -21.05 5.62
C ASN A 227 -1.57 -22.50 5.15
N ARG A 228 -2.27 -23.48 5.70
CA ARG A 228 -2.14 -24.89 5.29
C ARG A 228 -2.70 -25.19 3.89
N LEU A 229 -3.49 -24.27 3.34
CA LEU A 229 -4.08 -24.36 2.01
C LEU A 229 -3.27 -23.57 0.96
N LEU A 230 -2.29 -22.76 1.40
CA LEU A 230 -1.41 -22.02 0.53
C LEU A 230 -0.24 -22.88 0.03
N PRO A 231 0.48 -22.44 -1.02
CA PRO A 231 1.62 -23.18 -1.56
C PRO A 231 2.68 -23.43 -0.48
N SER A 232 3.23 -24.62 -0.46
CA SER A 232 4.33 -24.96 0.45
C SER A 232 5.63 -24.27 -0.01
N ALA A 233 6.51 -23.96 0.93
CA ALA A 233 7.84 -23.51 0.60
C ALA A 233 8.59 -24.57 -0.21
N PRO A 234 9.36 -24.20 -1.24
CA PRO A 234 10.20 -25.14 -1.96
C PRO A 234 11.26 -25.71 -1.03
N THR A 235 11.66 -26.95 -1.31
CA THR A 235 12.72 -27.67 -0.54
C THR A 235 14.12 -27.13 -0.82
N GLU A 236 14.33 -26.54 -2.00
CA GLU A 236 15.58 -25.88 -2.37
C GLU A 236 15.53 -24.37 -2.03
N PRO A 237 16.68 -23.70 -1.93
CA PRO A 237 16.71 -22.26 -1.76
C PRO A 237 15.80 -21.59 -2.78
N ALA A 238 14.93 -20.70 -2.30
CA ALA A 238 14.00 -19.99 -3.16
C ALA A 238 14.77 -19.27 -4.29
N PRO A 239 14.34 -19.38 -5.55
CA PRO A 239 14.88 -18.56 -6.61
C PRO A 239 14.68 -17.07 -6.29
N ALA A 240 15.43 -16.21 -6.99
CA ALA A 240 15.31 -14.77 -6.84
C ALA A 240 13.84 -14.33 -6.97
N THR A 241 13.47 -13.32 -6.19
CA THR A 241 12.16 -12.70 -6.25
C THR A 241 11.83 -12.20 -7.64
N ILE A 242 10.65 -12.52 -8.16
CA ILE A 242 10.20 -12.10 -9.49
C ILE A 242 8.92 -11.27 -9.41
N SER A 243 8.71 -10.41 -10.43
CA SER A 243 7.48 -9.61 -10.50
C SER A 243 6.26 -10.49 -10.80
N GLY A 244 5.07 -10.00 -10.40
CA GLY A 244 3.82 -10.70 -10.71
C GLY A 244 3.57 -10.89 -12.20
N ARG A 245 4.11 -10.00 -13.05
CA ARG A 245 4.09 -10.17 -14.51
C ARG A 245 4.89 -11.41 -14.94
N ALA A 246 6.09 -11.56 -14.40
CA ALA A 246 6.92 -12.74 -14.69
C ALA A 246 6.30 -14.02 -14.11
N ALA A 247 5.75 -13.96 -12.90
CA ALA A 247 5.05 -15.08 -12.27
C ALA A 247 3.80 -15.51 -13.07
N ALA A 248 3.04 -14.55 -13.63
CA ALA A 248 1.91 -14.85 -14.51
C ALA A 248 2.33 -15.58 -15.79
N VAL A 249 3.46 -15.18 -16.39
CA VAL A 249 4.04 -15.86 -17.57
C VAL A 249 4.48 -17.28 -17.21
N ALA A 250 5.18 -17.45 -16.08
CA ALA A 250 5.63 -18.75 -15.60
C ALA A 250 4.45 -19.69 -15.31
N LEU A 251 3.35 -19.18 -14.71
CA LEU A 251 2.14 -19.94 -14.42
C LEU A 251 1.41 -20.42 -15.69
N ASN A 252 1.44 -19.61 -16.77
CA ASN A 252 0.81 -19.88 -18.06
C ASN A 252 -0.64 -20.42 -17.99
N SER A 253 -1.46 -19.88 -17.09
CA SER A 253 -2.83 -20.34 -16.84
C SER A 253 -3.87 -19.41 -17.47
N ARG A 254 -4.67 -19.94 -18.42
CA ARG A 254 -5.79 -19.21 -19.03
C ARG A 254 -6.89 -18.88 -18.03
N ILE A 255 -7.12 -19.73 -17.03
CA ILE A 255 -8.13 -19.51 -15.99
C ILE A 255 -7.71 -18.32 -15.13
N VAL A 256 -6.49 -18.33 -14.62
CA VAL A 256 -5.97 -17.21 -13.79
C VAL A 256 -5.92 -15.93 -14.60
N ALA A 257 -5.51 -15.96 -15.86
CA ALA A 257 -5.55 -14.79 -16.75
C ALA A 257 -6.97 -14.22 -16.91
N GLY A 258 -7.99 -15.08 -17.03
CA GLY A 258 -9.40 -14.66 -17.06
C GLY A 258 -9.84 -14.00 -15.74
N LEU A 259 -9.50 -14.60 -14.60
CA LEU A 259 -9.84 -14.09 -13.27
C LEU A 259 -9.13 -12.76 -12.94
N THR A 260 -7.94 -12.53 -13.51
CA THR A 260 -7.15 -11.29 -13.30
C THR A 260 -7.41 -10.20 -14.35
N ALA A 261 -8.28 -10.45 -15.34
CA ALA A 261 -8.50 -9.55 -16.48
C ALA A 261 -8.89 -8.11 -16.06
N LEU A 262 -9.71 -7.96 -15.02
CA LEU A 262 -10.09 -6.63 -14.52
C LEU A 262 -8.94 -5.90 -13.84
N GLY A 263 -8.10 -6.58 -13.09
CA GLY A 263 -6.88 -6.04 -12.52
C GLY A 263 -5.89 -5.60 -13.59
N SER A 264 -5.70 -6.42 -14.62
CA SER A 264 -4.82 -6.11 -15.76
C SER A 264 -5.33 -4.93 -16.61
N ARG A 265 -6.67 -4.77 -16.75
CA ARG A 265 -7.24 -3.56 -17.36
C ARG A 265 -6.96 -2.32 -16.52
N ALA A 266 -7.08 -2.43 -15.20
CA ALA A 266 -6.75 -1.34 -14.28
C ALA A 266 -5.27 -0.97 -14.37
N ALA A 267 -4.35 -1.95 -14.45
CA ALA A 267 -2.92 -1.71 -14.61
C ALA A 267 -2.61 -0.85 -15.85
N ARG A 268 -3.25 -1.13 -16.98
CA ARG A 268 -3.13 -0.32 -18.20
C ARG A 268 -3.71 1.09 -18.03
N ARG A 269 -4.89 1.17 -17.42
CA ARG A 269 -5.60 2.45 -17.25
C ARG A 269 -4.89 3.44 -16.32
N TYR A 270 -4.22 2.93 -15.29
CA TYR A 270 -3.63 3.74 -14.21
C TYR A 270 -2.10 3.81 -14.27
N ASN A 271 -1.52 3.72 -15.45
CA ASN A 271 -0.09 3.87 -15.68
C ASN A 271 0.78 2.92 -14.82
N GLN A 272 0.31 1.69 -14.58
CA GLN A 272 1.05 0.67 -13.84
C GLN A 272 1.86 -0.26 -14.76
N ARG A 273 1.74 -0.07 -16.07
CA ARG A 273 2.54 -0.74 -17.09
C ARG A 273 3.36 0.29 -17.82
N THR A 274 4.63 0.36 -17.49
CA THR A 274 5.64 1.02 -18.26
C THR A 274 6.40 -0.03 -19.06
N GLY A 275 6.41 0.12 -20.40
CA GLY A 275 7.15 -0.73 -21.32
C GLY A 275 6.53 -2.09 -21.58
#